data_4f785fd427cdc748f726cc3bf49158ed
#
_entry.id   4f785fd427cdc748f726cc3bf49158ed
#
_cell.length_a   1.000
_cell.length_b   1.000
_cell.length_c   1.000
_cell.angle_alpha   90.00
_cell.angle_beta   90.00
_cell.angle_gamma   90.00
#
_symmetry.space_group_name_H-M   'P 1'
#
loop_
_entity.id
_entity.type
_entity.pdbx_description
1 polymer ?
#
loop_
_entity_poly.entity_id
_entity_poly.type
_entity_poly.pdbx_seq_one_letter_code
_entity_poly.pdbx_strand_id
1 'polypeptide(L)'
;MCLGIAYKYQGQDHRVYFLDPKARLPVKKKSGNEVLLSWGRRKSERINFPLGARALLTDIRAGYWNQWHPKAVKIYAQGFAEQDIEGQADWFDITEGKWIQALLAQNKNESRIYIVTITPIIREMAYERWPRVLGG
;
A
#
# COMPACT_ATOMS: atom_id res chain seq x y z
N MET A 1 10.04 -4.19 -3.44
CA MET A 1 8.98 -4.33 -2.42
C MET A 1 8.80 -3.00 -1.71
N CYS A 2 7.56 -2.52 -1.55
CA CYS A 2 7.32 -1.33 -0.76
C CYS A 2 7.67 -1.63 0.70
N LEU A 3 8.67 -0.93 1.24
CA LEU A 3 9.18 -1.17 2.59
C LEU A 3 8.45 -0.36 3.64
N GLY A 4 8.02 0.84 3.30
CA GLY A 4 7.45 1.75 4.28
C GLY A 4 6.63 2.86 3.66
N ILE A 5 5.80 3.46 4.50
CA ILE A 5 4.95 4.59 4.14
C ILE A 5 5.08 5.65 5.22
N ALA A 6 5.28 6.91 4.78
CA ALA A 6 5.27 8.06 5.66
C ALA A 6 3.96 8.82 5.46
N TYR A 7 3.26 9.12 6.55
CA TYR A 7 1.99 9.81 6.48
C TYR A 7 1.74 10.66 7.72
N LYS A 8 0.82 11.60 7.60
CA LYS A 8 0.32 12.39 8.73
C LYS A 8 -1.08 11.90 9.09
N TYR A 9 -1.31 11.63 10.36
CA TYR A 9 -2.60 11.20 10.86
C TYR A 9 -2.92 11.95 12.15
N GLN A 10 -4.05 12.63 12.16
CA GLN A 10 -4.48 13.46 13.31
C GLN A 10 -3.38 14.42 13.77
N GLY A 11 -2.73 15.09 12.81
CA GLY A 11 -1.71 16.09 13.08
C GLY A 11 -0.34 15.56 13.44
N GLN A 12 -0.14 14.24 13.49
CA GLN A 12 1.13 13.62 13.83
C GLN A 12 1.75 12.90 12.64
N ASP A 13 3.07 13.02 12.51
CA ASP A 13 3.82 12.35 11.47
C ASP A 13 4.13 10.92 11.89
N HIS A 14 3.96 9.99 10.94
CA HIS A 14 4.23 8.57 11.15
C HIS A 14 5.08 8.03 10.01
N ARG A 15 6.00 7.14 10.35
CA ARG A 15 6.67 6.25 9.39
C ARG A 15 6.41 4.83 9.84
N VAL A 16 5.78 4.04 8.98
CA VAL A 16 5.51 2.65 9.28
C VAL A 16 6.20 1.76 8.26
N TYR A 17 6.66 0.62 8.72
CA TYR A 17 7.38 -0.36 7.91
C TYR A 17 6.57 -1.64 7.85
N PHE A 18 6.45 -2.21 6.66
CA PHE A 18 5.60 -3.39 6.46
C PHE A 18 6.02 -4.57 7.34
N LEU A 19 7.31 -4.74 7.61
CA LEU A 19 7.79 -5.85 8.44
C LEU A 19 7.31 -5.78 9.90
N ASP A 20 6.86 -4.62 10.36
CA ASP A 20 6.22 -4.49 11.67
C ASP A 20 4.77 -5.00 11.56
N PRO A 21 4.41 -6.09 12.29
CA PRO A 21 3.04 -6.63 12.21
C PRO A 21 1.96 -5.65 12.70
N LYS A 22 2.35 -4.62 13.42
CA LYS A 22 1.43 -3.59 13.92
C LYS A 22 1.23 -2.45 12.92
N ALA A 23 1.93 -2.47 11.76
CA ALA A 23 1.84 -1.39 10.79
C ALA A 23 0.41 -1.24 10.27
N ARG A 24 -0.10 -0.01 10.32
CA ARG A 24 -1.42 0.36 9.81
C ARG A 24 -1.27 1.56 8.89
N LEU A 25 -2.18 1.67 7.93
CA LEU A 25 -2.17 2.75 6.96
C LEU A 25 -3.47 3.55 7.02
N PRO A 26 -3.41 4.88 6.78
CA PRO A 26 -4.60 5.73 6.82
C PRO A 26 -5.36 5.62 5.51
N VAL A 27 -6.58 5.15 5.57
CA VAL A 27 -7.45 5.02 4.40
C VAL A 27 -8.50 6.12 4.45
N LYS A 28 -8.58 6.91 3.39
CA LYS A 28 -9.58 7.97 3.29
C LYS A 28 -10.91 7.39 2.82
N LYS A 29 -11.94 7.58 3.63
CA LYS A 29 -13.31 7.18 3.29
C LYS A 29 -13.99 8.24 2.44
N LYS A 30 -15.08 7.87 1.76
CA LYS A 30 -15.89 8.80 0.99
C LYS A 30 -16.41 9.97 1.82
N SER A 31 -16.65 9.75 3.11
CA SER A 31 -17.07 10.79 4.05
C SER A 31 -16.01 11.85 4.33
N GLY A 32 -14.78 11.62 3.89
CA GLY A 32 -13.65 12.50 4.17
C GLY A 32 -12.83 12.09 5.40
N ASN A 33 -13.36 11.22 6.24
CA ASN A 33 -12.64 10.72 7.42
C ASN A 33 -11.59 9.69 7.02
N GLU A 34 -10.48 9.65 7.79
CA GLU A 34 -9.46 8.64 7.64
C GLU A 34 -9.56 7.63 8.77
N VAL A 35 -9.31 6.36 8.46
CA VAL A 35 -9.21 5.29 9.44
C VAL A 35 -7.91 4.53 9.22
N LEU A 36 -7.33 4.03 10.31
CA LEU A 36 -6.11 3.21 10.24
C LEU A 36 -6.52 1.75 10.10
N LEU A 37 -6.01 1.09 9.06
CA LEU A 37 -6.26 -0.33 8.79
C LEU A 37 -4.95 -1.09 8.68
N SER A 38 -4.95 -2.35 9.08
CA SER A 38 -3.76 -3.21 9.05
C SER A 38 -3.25 -3.37 7.63
N TRP A 39 -1.92 -3.31 7.48
CA TRP A 39 -1.26 -3.35 6.17
C TRP A 39 -0.87 -4.78 5.81
N GLY A 40 -1.48 -5.33 4.76
CA GLY A 40 -1.10 -6.60 4.16
C GLY A 40 -1.09 -7.80 5.11
N ARG A 41 -0.25 -8.79 4.80
CA ARG A 41 -0.08 -9.98 5.62
C ARG A 41 1.39 -10.40 5.68
N ARG A 42 1.90 -10.70 6.88
CA ARG A 42 3.24 -11.29 7.10
C ARG A 42 3.13 -12.80 7.16
N LYS A 43 4.23 -13.49 6.89
CA LYS A 43 4.28 -14.96 6.95
C LYS A 43 3.84 -15.52 8.31
N SER A 44 4.16 -14.79 9.39
CA SER A 44 3.81 -15.20 10.76
C SER A 44 2.32 -15.10 11.06
N GLU A 45 1.57 -14.37 10.26
CA GLU A 45 0.13 -14.17 10.48
C GLU A 45 -0.67 -15.30 9.82
N ARG A 46 -1.47 -16.00 10.63
CA ARG A 46 -2.29 -17.12 10.15
C ARG A 46 -3.70 -16.66 9.86
N ILE A 47 -3.84 -15.84 8.82
CA ILE A 47 -5.12 -15.29 8.37
C ILE A 47 -5.30 -15.58 6.88
N ASN A 48 -6.55 -15.64 6.44
CA ASN A 48 -6.84 -15.92 5.04
C ASN A 48 -6.83 -14.64 4.22
N PHE A 49 -5.62 -14.15 3.96
CA PHE A 49 -5.35 -12.98 3.11
C PHE A 49 -4.10 -13.23 2.29
N PRO A 50 -3.97 -12.61 1.12
CA PRO A 50 -2.75 -12.73 0.34
C PRO A 50 -1.51 -12.27 1.11
N LEU A 51 -0.42 -13.00 0.95
CA LEU A 51 0.86 -12.69 1.58
C LEU A 51 1.45 -11.41 0.97
N GLY A 52 2.04 -10.56 1.81
CA GLY A 52 2.81 -9.40 1.38
C GLY A 52 2.11 -8.08 1.60
N ALA A 53 2.75 -7.03 1.09
CA ALA A 53 2.37 -5.64 1.31
C ALA A 53 1.60 -5.03 0.15
N ARG A 54 1.57 -5.70 -1.01
CA ARG A 54 1.21 -5.09 -2.28
C ARG A 54 0.30 -5.98 -3.11
N ALA A 55 -0.45 -5.34 -4.01
CA ALA A 55 -1.29 -5.99 -4.99
C ALA A 55 -0.95 -5.44 -6.38
N LEU A 56 -0.55 -6.31 -7.31
CA LEU A 56 -0.20 -5.89 -8.66
C LEU A 56 -1.46 -5.52 -9.43
N LEU A 57 -1.47 -4.36 -10.07
CA LEU A 57 -2.65 -3.85 -10.77
C LEU A 57 -3.18 -4.84 -11.82
N THR A 58 -2.28 -5.49 -12.58
CA THR A 58 -2.69 -6.47 -13.59
C THR A 58 -3.35 -7.69 -12.96
N ASP A 59 -2.92 -8.12 -11.75
CA ASP A 59 -3.56 -9.21 -11.02
C ASP A 59 -4.95 -8.83 -10.55
N ILE A 60 -5.12 -7.59 -10.10
CA ILE A 60 -6.44 -7.09 -9.69
C ILE A 60 -7.39 -7.09 -10.89
N ARG A 61 -6.93 -6.59 -12.02
CA ARG A 61 -7.72 -6.55 -13.26
C ARG A 61 -8.04 -7.93 -13.82
N ALA A 62 -7.17 -8.91 -13.57
CA ALA A 62 -7.39 -10.30 -13.97
C ALA A 62 -8.35 -11.06 -13.04
N GLY A 63 -8.76 -10.45 -11.94
CA GLY A 63 -9.73 -11.05 -11.01
C GLY A 63 -9.11 -11.91 -9.92
N TYR A 64 -7.79 -11.95 -9.78
CA TYR A 64 -7.11 -12.79 -8.77
C TYR A 64 -7.44 -12.41 -7.34
N TRP A 65 -7.94 -11.18 -7.12
CA TRP A 65 -8.30 -10.67 -5.79
C TRP A 65 -9.79 -10.79 -5.47
N ASN A 66 -10.60 -11.28 -6.40
CA ASN A 66 -12.07 -11.20 -6.29
C ASN A 66 -12.64 -11.87 -5.03
N GLN A 67 -12.03 -12.96 -4.55
CA GLN A 67 -12.52 -13.63 -3.34
C GLN A 67 -12.41 -12.78 -2.07
N TRP A 68 -11.60 -11.71 -2.09
CA TRP A 68 -11.44 -10.81 -0.96
C TRP A 68 -12.23 -9.52 -1.12
N HIS A 69 -13.22 -9.48 -2.02
CA HIS A 69 -14.14 -8.36 -2.25
C HIS A 69 -13.39 -7.02 -2.41
N PRO A 70 -12.45 -6.93 -3.37
CA PRO A 70 -11.53 -5.80 -3.46
C PRO A 70 -12.23 -4.47 -3.73
N LYS A 71 -11.77 -3.43 -3.05
CA LYS A 71 -12.21 -2.06 -3.28
C LYS A 71 -11.00 -1.15 -3.42
N ALA A 72 -11.02 -0.28 -4.43
CA ALA A 72 -9.99 0.73 -4.58
C ALA A 72 -10.19 1.83 -3.54
N VAL A 73 -9.13 2.16 -2.82
CA VAL A 73 -9.14 3.23 -1.82
C VAL A 73 -7.90 4.12 -2.00
N LYS A 74 -7.91 5.28 -1.36
CA LYS A 74 -6.83 6.26 -1.47
C LYS A 74 -6.08 6.36 -0.16
N ILE A 75 -4.74 6.44 -0.27
CA ILE A 75 -3.88 6.76 0.87
C ILE A 75 -3.14 8.05 0.54
N TYR A 76 -3.42 9.11 1.30
CA TYR A 76 -2.73 10.38 1.17
C TYR A 76 -1.47 10.32 2.03
N ALA A 77 -0.39 9.80 1.43
CA ALA A 77 0.90 9.65 2.09
C ALA A 77 1.82 10.80 1.72
N GLN A 78 2.81 11.05 2.57
CA GLN A 78 3.87 12.06 2.32
C GLN A 78 5.04 11.45 1.56
N GLY A 79 5.23 10.16 1.67
CA GLY A 79 6.31 9.46 1.00
C GLY A 79 6.20 7.95 1.16
N PHE A 80 7.06 7.25 0.44
CA PHE A 80 7.15 5.79 0.53
C PHE A 80 8.60 5.34 0.37
N ALA A 81 8.93 4.18 0.94
CA ALA A 81 10.23 3.56 0.79
C ALA A 81 10.11 2.35 -0.12
N GLU A 82 11.02 2.24 -1.08
CA GLU A 82 11.15 1.07 -1.95
C GLU A 82 12.55 0.51 -1.87
N GLN A 83 12.66 -0.79 -2.09
CA GLN A 83 13.93 -1.47 -2.20
C GLN A 83 14.21 -1.74 -3.68
N ASP A 84 15.39 -1.36 -4.16
CA ASP A 84 15.78 -1.62 -5.55
C ASP A 84 16.16 -3.08 -5.76
N ILE A 85 16.49 -3.45 -7.00
CA ILE A 85 16.86 -4.83 -7.34
C ILE A 85 18.17 -5.30 -6.66
N GLU A 86 18.97 -4.36 -6.17
CA GLU A 86 20.21 -4.67 -5.44
C GLU A 86 20.01 -4.71 -3.93
N GLY A 87 18.79 -4.46 -3.46
CA GLY A 87 18.44 -4.52 -2.05
C GLY A 87 18.58 -3.21 -1.30
N GLN A 88 18.93 -2.13 -1.98
CA GLN A 88 19.07 -0.82 -1.33
C GLN A 88 17.71 -0.14 -1.19
N ALA A 89 17.43 0.37 0.01
CA ALA A 89 16.18 1.06 0.29
C ALA A 89 16.33 2.57 0.14
N ASP A 90 15.37 3.19 -0.52
CA ASP A 90 15.31 4.64 -0.70
C ASP A 90 13.92 5.16 -0.39
N TRP A 91 13.86 6.39 0.13
CA TRP A 91 12.60 7.10 0.37
C TRP A 91 12.32 8.08 -0.75
N PHE A 92 11.05 8.12 -1.17
CA PHE A 92 10.56 8.99 -2.22
C PHE A 92 9.42 9.84 -1.69
N ASP A 93 9.47 11.15 -1.97
CA ASP A 93 8.40 12.06 -1.58
C ASP A 93 7.22 11.97 -2.54
N ILE A 94 6.02 12.16 -2.00
CA ILE A 94 4.79 12.25 -2.77
C ILE A 94 4.37 13.71 -2.80
N THR A 95 4.18 14.25 -3.99
CA THR A 95 3.73 15.64 -4.17
C THR A 95 2.36 15.83 -3.53
N GLU A 96 2.19 16.94 -2.84
CA GLU A 96 0.91 17.29 -2.22
C GLU A 96 -0.22 17.26 -3.26
N GLY A 97 -1.36 16.72 -2.88
CA GLY A 97 -2.51 16.52 -3.77
C GLY A 97 -2.53 15.19 -4.49
N LYS A 98 -1.43 14.46 -4.47
CA LYS A 98 -1.38 13.09 -5.01
C LYS A 98 -1.60 12.07 -3.90
N TRP A 99 -1.97 10.86 -4.31
CA TRP A 99 -2.21 9.75 -3.37
C TRP A 99 -1.71 8.43 -3.94
N ILE A 100 -1.48 7.48 -3.05
CA ILE A 100 -1.19 6.10 -3.45
C ILE A 100 -2.52 5.37 -3.59
N GLN A 101 -2.71 4.67 -4.70
CA GLN A 101 -3.83 3.77 -4.84
C GLN A 101 -3.58 2.53 -3.97
N ALA A 102 -4.57 2.16 -3.20
CA ALA A 102 -4.52 0.96 -2.37
C ALA A 102 -5.74 0.10 -2.62
N LEU A 103 -5.64 -1.16 -2.22
CA LEU A 103 -6.70 -2.13 -2.33
C LEU A 103 -7.15 -2.55 -0.94
N LEU A 104 -8.42 -2.35 -0.66
CA LEU A 104 -9.05 -2.87 0.54
C LEU A 104 -9.49 -4.30 0.26
N ALA A 105 -8.92 -5.25 0.96
CA ALA A 105 -9.31 -6.65 0.90
C ALA A 105 -10.10 -7.00 2.16
N GLN A 106 -11.15 -7.79 2.02
CA GLN A 106 -12.04 -8.15 3.11
C GLN A 106 -12.25 -9.65 3.17
N ASN A 107 -12.28 -10.20 4.38
CA ASN A 107 -12.59 -11.60 4.63
C ASN A 107 -13.34 -11.68 5.95
N LYS A 108 -14.64 -12.04 5.91
CA LYS A 108 -15.51 -12.03 7.07
C LYS A 108 -15.52 -10.63 7.69
N ASN A 109 -15.09 -10.47 8.93
CA ASN A 109 -15.13 -9.19 9.65
C ASN A 109 -13.77 -8.49 9.66
N GLU A 110 -12.81 -9.01 8.92
CA GLU A 110 -11.47 -8.43 8.88
C GLU A 110 -11.19 -7.75 7.56
N SER A 111 -10.43 -6.64 7.62
CA SER A 111 -9.99 -5.89 6.44
C SER A 111 -8.48 -5.73 6.48
N ARG A 112 -7.86 -5.77 5.31
CA ARG A 112 -6.43 -5.50 5.15
C ARG A 112 -6.22 -4.58 3.96
N ILE A 113 -5.20 -3.74 4.04
CA ILE A 113 -4.85 -2.78 2.99
C ILE A 113 -3.59 -3.25 2.29
N TYR A 114 -3.62 -3.23 0.95
CA TYR A 114 -2.47 -3.54 0.11
C TYR A 114 -2.16 -2.35 -0.78
N ILE A 115 -0.87 -2.05 -0.96
CA ILE A 115 -0.45 -1.00 -1.88
C ILE A 115 -0.57 -1.52 -3.31
N VAL A 116 -1.31 -0.82 -4.16
CA VAL A 116 -1.41 -1.18 -5.56
C VAL A 116 -0.09 -0.81 -6.25
N THR A 117 0.50 -1.78 -6.94
CA THR A 117 1.76 -1.58 -7.63
C THR A 117 1.61 -1.83 -9.12
N ILE A 118 2.56 -1.26 -9.88
CA ILE A 118 2.66 -1.42 -11.32
C ILE A 118 4.08 -1.86 -11.66
N THR A 119 4.27 -2.38 -12.87
CA THR A 119 5.60 -2.62 -13.41
C THR A 119 6.21 -1.24 -13.72
N PRO A 120 7.42 -0.95 -13.23
CA PRO A 120 8.05 0.34 -13.45
C PRO A 120 8.27 0.66 -14.92
N ILE A 121 8.19 1.93 -15.25
CA ILE A 121 8.60 2.44 -16.57
C ILE A 121 10.13 2.62 -16.59
N ILE A 122 10.69 3.03 -17.74
CA ILE A 122 12.14 3.02 -17.98
C ILE A 122 12.95 3.67 -16.85
N ARG A 123 12.56 4.85 -16.38
CA ARG A 123 13.33 5.57 -15.36
C ARG A 123 13.26 4.96 -13.98
N GLU A 124 12.32 4.04 -13.72
CA GLU A 124 12.20 3.30 -12.48
C GLU A 124 12.65 1.85 -12.60
N MET A 125 13.41 1.52 -13.64
CA MET A 125 13.82 0.12 -13.93
C MET A 125 14.66 -0.52 -12.82
N ALA A 126 15.25 0.26 -11.92
CA ALA A 126 15.95 -0.27 -10.76
C ALA A 126 15.02 -0.99 -9.76
N TYR A 127 13.71 -0.84 -9.92
CA TYR A 127 12.71 -1.40 -9.00
C TYR A 127 11.86 -2.43 -9.72
N GLU A 128 11.65 -3.56 -9.09
CA GLU A 128 10.81 -4.63 -9.65
C GLU A 128 9.35 -4.20 -9.76
N ARG A 129 8.85 -3.45 -8.77
CA ARG A 129 7.47 -2.98 -8.71
C ARG A 129 7.46 -1.60 -8.09
N TRP A 130 6.46 -0.81 -8.45
CA TRP A 130 6.36 0.58 -8.05
C TRP A 130 4.95 0.92 -7.57
N PRO A 131 4.78 1.64 -6.46
CA PRO A 131 3.45 2.07 -6.01
C PRO A 131 2.76 2.93 -7.07
N ARG A 132 1.46 2.72 -7.24
CA ARG A 132 0.68 3.50 -8.18
C ARG A 132 0.24 4.81 -7.54
N VAL A 133 0.92 5.89 -7.92
CA VAL A 133 0.64 7.25 -7.42
C VAL A 133 -0.21 7.98 -8.45
N LEU A 134 -1.34 8.52 -8.01
CA LEU A 134 -2.35 9.17 -8.85
C LEU A 134 -2.67 10.57 -8.34
N GLY A 135 -3.47 11.31 -9.13
CA GLY A 135 -3.92 12.64 -8.78
C GLY A 135 -3.00 13.72 -9.30
N GLY A 136 -3.25 14.95 -8.88
CA GLY A 136 -2.39 16.01 -9.38
C GLY A 136 -2.94 17.38 -9.17
#